data_97f3c4d4db1b0666a54ea114126dd503
#
_entry.id   97f3c4d4db1b0666a54ea114126dd503
#
_cell.length_a   1.000
_cell.length_b   1.000
_cell.length_c   1.000
_cell.angle_alpha   90.00
_cell.angle_beta   90.00
_cell.angle_gamma   90.00
#
_symmetry.space_group_name_H-M   'P 1'
#
loop_
_entity.id
_entity.type
_entity.pdbx_description
1 polymer ?
#
loop_
_entity_poly.entity_id
_entity_poly.type
_entity_poly.pdbx_seq_one_letter_code
_entity_poly.pdbx_strand_id
1 'polypeptide(L)'
;MIVYVFDHTLDGLLTAVFDSFFLHQQPDFLLAEGEQLPLFADEPHHVVTDGEKAERVWKGLEKHLSKDGLHMITVSWLSEERALNQPLFNFICKVFRQKVGD
;
A
#
# COMPACT_ATOMS: atom_id res chain seq x y z
N MET A 1 -6.58 13.19 10.30
CA MET A 1 -5.64 12.75 9.23
C MET A 1 -5.16 11.36 9.55
N ILE A 2 -5.44 10.42 8.65
CA ILE A 2 -5.11 9.00 8.85
C ILE A 2 -3.72 8.71 8.31
N VAL A 3 -2.86 8.15 9.17
CA VAL A 3 -1.48 7.81 8.81
C VAL A 3 -1.24 6.33 9.07
N TYR A 4 -0.67 5.66 8.07
CA TYR A 4 -0.20 4.29 8.19
C TYR A 4 1.32 4.29 8.20
N VAL A 5 1.92 3.49 9.08
CA VAL A 5 3.36 3.33 9.17
C VAL A 5 3.69 1.87 8.87
N PHE A 6 4.60 1.65 7.92
CA PHE A 6 4.97 0.30 7.51
C PHE A 6 6.49 0.11 7.56
N ASP A 7 6.95 -1.12 7.43
CA ASP A 7 8.36 -1.49 7.60
C ASP A 7 9.23 -1.26 6.36
N HIS A 8 8.70 -0.58 5.35
CA HIS A 8 9.39 -0.29 4.10
C HIS A 8 9.83 -1.56 3.35
N THR A 9 8.98 -2.58 3.38
CA THR A 9 9.11 -3.76 2.53
C THR A 9 7.93 -3.81 1.56
N LEU A 10 8.08 -4.53 0.45
CA LEU A 10 6.95 -4.70 -0.49
C LEU A 10 5.81 -5.43 0.19
N ASP A 11 6.11 -6.48 0.95
CA ASP A 11 5.08 -7.20 1.70
C ASP A 11 4.37 -6.27 2.69
N GLY A 12 5.11 -5.35 3.32
CA GLY A 12 4.51 -4.35 4.21
C GLY A 12 3.61 -3.39 3.48
N LEU A 13 4.01 -2.95 2.27
CA LEU A 13 3.17 -2.10 1.43
C LEU A 13 1.87 -2.81 1.06
N LEU A 14 1.96 -4.05 0.63
CA LEU A 14 0.79 -4.83 0.24
C LEU A 14 -0.10 -5.13 1.46
N THR A 15 0.50 -5.38 2.63
CA THR A 15 -0.26 -5.54 3.87
C THR A 15 -1.01 -4.26 4.21
N ALA A 16 -0.39 -3.09 4.00
CA ALA A 16 -1.04 -1.80 4.23
C ALA A 16 -2.27 -1.65 3.33
N VAL A 17 -2.16 -2.09 2.06
CA VAL A 17 -3.31 -2.11 1.14
C VAL A 17 -4.43 -2.99 1.71
N PHE A 18 -4.08 -4.19 2.15
CA PHE A 18 -5.06 -5.10 2.77
C PHE A 18 -5.75 -4.43 3.96
N ASP A 19 -4.96 -3.85 4.86
CA ASP A 19 -5.50 -3.21 6.07
C ASP A 19 -6.44 -2.07 5.73
N SER A 20 -6.12 -1.27 4.71
CA SER A 20 -6.96 -0.13 4.34
C SER A 20 -8.36 -0.59 3.91
N PHE A 21 -8.46 -1.69 3.19
CA PHE A 21 -9.75 -2.24 2.80
C PHE A 21 -10.45 -2.95 3.96
N PHE A 22 -9.70 -3.69 4.76
CA PHE A 22 -10.26 -4.40 5.91
C PHE A 22 -10.83 -3.41 6.94
N LEU A 23 -10.14 -2.29 7.18
CA LEU A 23 -10.54 -1.28 8.15
C LEU A 23 -11.46 -0.22 7.55
N HIS A 24 -11.75 -0.30 6.25
CA HIS A 24 -12.55 0.69 5.52
C HIS A 24 -11.98 2.11 5.67
N GLN A 25 -10.67 2.22 5.54
CA GLN A 25 -9.95 3.49 5.64
C GLN A 25 -9.18 3.78 4.37
N GLN A 26 -9.02 5.07 4.07
CA GLN A 26 -8.09 5.53 3.05
C GLN A 26 -7.06 6.39 3.75
N PRO A 27 -5.88 5.86 4.05
CA PRO A 27 -4.86 6.67 4.73
C PRO A 27 -4.44 7.85 3.87
N ASP A 28 -4.29 9.00 4.51
CA ASP A 28 -3.80 10.20 3.86
C ASP A 28 -2.31 10.11 3.58
N PHE A 29 -1.58 9.44 4.46
CA PHE A 29 -0.14 9.25 4.35
C PHE A 29 0.25 7.82 4.66
N LEU A 30 1.14 7.28 3.84
CA LEU A 30 1.83 6.02 4.11
C LEU A 30 3.30 6.35 4.36
N LEU A 31 3.76 6.17 5.57
CA LEU A 31 5.12 6.50 5.99
C LEU A 31 5.90 5.23 6.33
N ALA A 32 7.19 5.24 6.06
CA ALA A 32 8.07 4.19 6.53
C ALA A 32 8.40 4.43 8.00
N GLU A 33 8.73 3.37 8.72
CA GLU A 33 9.18 3.49 10.10
C GLU A 33 10.36 4.47 10.19
N GLY A 34 10.34 5.32 11.21
CA GLY A 34 11.37 6.33 11.42
C GLY A 34 11.13 7.66 10.71
N GLU A 35 10.17 7.74 9.81
CA GLU A 35 9.81 9.02 9.19
C GLU A 35 8.98 9.86 10.17
N GLN A 36 9.13 11.17 10.06
CA GLN A 36 8.43 12.09 10.95
C GLN A 36 6.94 12.13 10.65
N LEU A 37 6.13 11.97 11.70
CA LEU A 37 4.67 12.05 11.57
C LEU A 37 4.23 13.49 11.34
N PRO A 38 3.16 13.70 10.54
CA PRO A 38 2.55 15.01 10.40
C PRO A 38 2.08 15.56 11.75
N LEU A 39 2.11 16.89 11.88
CA LEU A 39 1.85 17.56 13.17
C LEU A 39 0.46 17.25 13.74
N PHE A 40 -0.55 17.13 12.89
CA PHE A 40 -1.93 16.90 13.31
C PHE A 40 -2.43 15.52 12.96
N ALA A 41 -1.52 14.54 12.91
CA ALA A 41 -1.89 13.16 12.62
C ALA A 41 -2.68 12.55 13.78
N ASP A 42 -3.68 11.73 13.44
CA ASP A 42 -4.32 10.87 14.41
C ASP A 42 -3.34 9.78 14.85
N GLU A 43 -3.71 8.98 15.84
CA GLU A 43 -2.89 7.83 16.25
C GLU A 43 -2.55 6.98 15.02
N PRO A 44 -1.27 6.81 14.68
CA PRO A 44 -0.93 6.09 13.47
C PRO A 44 -1.26 4.60 13.56
N HIS A 45 -1.68 4.04 12.44
CA HIS A 45 -1.85 2.59 12.34
C HIS A 45 -0.51 1.98 11.96
N HIS A 46 0.04 1.18 12.85
CA HIS A 46 1.29 0.47 12.58
C HIS A 46 0.98 -0.83 11.86
N VAL A 47 1.35 -0.90 10.59
CA VAL A 47 1.10 -2.07 9.77
C VAL A 47 1.99 -3.21 10.24
N VAL A 48 1.38 -4.33 10.60
CA VAL A 48 2.13 -5.54 10.94
C VAL A 48 2.21 -6.37 9.66
N THR A 49 3.41 -6.43 9.08
CA THR A 49 3.62 -7.13 7.83
C THR A 49 3.23 -8.60 7.94
N ASP A 50 2.35 -9.04 7.04
CA ASP A 50 1.79 -10.38 7.02
C ASP A 50 1.87 -10.93 5.61
N GLY A 51 2.66 -12.00 5.44
CA GLY A 51 2.89 -12.59 4.13
C GLY A 51 1.63 -13.13 3.46
N GLU A 52 0.69 -13.66 4.25
CA GLU A 52 -0.57 -14.17 3.67
C GLU A 52 -1.43 -13.03 3.14
N LYS A 53 -1.52 -11.94 3.88
CA LYS A 53 -2.27 -10.76 3.44
C LYS A 53 -1.62 -10.16 2.20
N ALA A 54 -0.30 -10.05 2.20
CA ALA A 54 0.45 -9.53 1.05
C ALA A 54 0.22 -10.40 -0.19
N GLU A 55 0.26 -11.71 -0.02
CA GLU A 55 0.01 -12.64 -1.13
C GLU A 55 -1.40 -12.51 -1.68
N ARG A 56 -2.39 -12.34 -0.83
CA ARG A 56 -3.78 -12.13 -1.25
C ARG A 56 -3.91 -10.88 -2.12
N VAL A 57 -3.26 -9.79 -1.70
CA VAL A 57 -3.27 -8.55 -2.48
C VAL A 57 -2.58 -8.78 -3.82
N TRP A 58 -1.41 -9.42 -3.82
CA TRP A 58 -0.67 -9.68 -5.06
C TRP A 58 -1.47 -10.53 -6.03
N LYS A 59 -2.09 -11.60 -5.54
CA LYS A 59 -2.94 -12.46 -6.39
C LYS A 59 -4.13 -11.69 -6.95
N GLY A 60 -4.70 -10.79 -6.16
CA GLY A 60 -5.76 -9.91 -6.64
C GLY A 60 -5.27 -8.99 -7.75
N LEU A 61 -4.07 -8.45 -7.62
CA LEU A 61 -3.47 -7.63 -8.67
C LEU A 61 -3.25 -8.44 -9.94
N GLU A 62 -2.80 -9.68 -9.82
CA GLU A 62 -2.61 -10.55 -10.98
C GLU A 62 -3.91 -10.78 -11.76
N LYS A 63 -5.04 -10.75 -11.08
CA LYS A 63 -6.35 -10.89 -11.74
C LYS A 63 -6.79 -9.63 -12.45
N HIS A 64 -6.31 -8.46 -12.03
CA HIS A 64 -6.82 -7.18 -12.52
C HIS A 64 -5.85 -6.41 -13.40
N LEU A 65 -4.58 -6.77 -13.37
CA LEU A 65 -3.55 -6.07 -14.13
C LEU A 65 -2.90 -6.99 -15.17
N SER A 66 -2.45 -6.39 -16.25
CA SER A 66 -1.62 -7.09 -17.24
C SER A 66 -0.24 -7.35 -16.65
N LYS A 67 0.55 -8.17 -17.36
CA LYS A 67 1.95 -8.40 -16.99
C LYS A 67 2.74 -7.10 -16.94
N ASP A 68 2.43 -6.17 -17.85
CA ASP A 68 3.10 -4.87 -17.87
C ASP A 68 2.77 -4.05 -16.63
N GLY A 69 1.51 -4.10 -16.19
CA GLY A 69 1.10 -3.42 -14.96
C GLY A 69 1.80 -3.98 -13.73
N LEU A 70 1.88 -5.31 -13.63
CA LEU A 70 2.59 -5.97 -12.52
C LEU A 70 4.08 -5.66 -12.56
N HIS A 71 4.67 -5.66 -13.75
CA HIS A 71 6.07 -5.32 -13.94
C HIS A 71 6.36 -3.88 -13.51
N MET A 72 5.48 -2.96 -13.85
CA MET A 72 5.61 -1.56 -13.44
C MET A 72 5.66 -1.43 -11.92
N ILE A 73 4.79 -2.15 -11.21
CA ILE A 73 4.79 -2.14 -9.74
C ILE A 73 6.12 -2.64 -9.21
N THR A 74 6.59 -3.77 -9.74
CA THR A 74 7.85 -4.38 -9.30
C THR A 74 9.05 -3.45 -9.55
N VAL A 75 9.13 -2.87 -10.75
CA VAL A 75 10.22 -1.97 -11.10
C VAL A 75 10.18 -0.71 -10.24
N SER A 76 8.99 -0.14 -10.04
CA SER A 76 8.84 1.04 -9.21
C SER A 76 9.32 0.78 -7.78
N TRP A 77 8.97 -0.39 -7.24
CA TRP A 77 9.41 -0.76 -5.91
C TRP A 77 10.93 -0.95 -5.85
N LEU A 78 11.51 -1.66 -6.84
CA LEU A 78 12.94 -1.95 -6.88
C LEU A 78 13.80 -0.72 -7.13
N SER A 79 13.21 0.39 -7.61
CA SER A 79 13.95 1.63 -7.78
C SER A 79 14.39 2.25 -6.46
N GLU A 80 13.79 1.82 -5.34
CA GLU A 80 14.06 2.30 -4.00
C GLU A 80 13.81 3.80 -3.79
N GLU A 81 13.02 4.40 -4.69
CA GLU A 81 12.63 5.80 -4.57
C GLU A 81 11.50 5.94 -3.56
N ARG A 82 11.81 6.48 -2.38
CA ARG A 82 10.80 6.65 -1.32
C ARG A 82 9.64 7.53 -1.75
N ALA A 83 9.90 8.48 -2.64
CA ALA A 83 8.85 9.33 -3.18
C ALA A 83 7.79 8.56 -3.95
N LEU A 84 8.08 7.34 -4.40
CA LEU A 84 7.13 6.50 -5.13
C LEU A 84 6.24 5.65 -4.20
N ASN A 85 6.55 5.57 -2.91
CA ASN A 85 5.78 4.73 -1.99
C ASN A 85 4.30 5.13 -1.94
N GLN A 86 4.02 6.41 -1.75
CA GLN A 86 2.65 6.89 -1.66
C GLN A 86 1.89 6.74 -2.99
N PRO A 87 2.45 7.19 -4.13
CA PRO A 87 1.78 7.00 -5.42
C PRO A 87 1.54 5.53 -5.74
N LEU A 88 2.49 4.66 -5.44
CA LEU A 88 2.36 3.23 -5.69
C LEU A 88 1.24 2.62 -4.85
N PHE A 89 1.20 2.95 -3.56
CA PHE A 89 0.13 2.52 -2.67
C PHE A 89 -1.23 3.00 -3.18
N ASN A 90 -1.32 4.28 -3.54
CA ASN A 90 -2.55 4.86 -4.05
C ASN A 90 -3.00 4.20 -5.35
N PHE A 91 -2.06 3.90 -6.23
CA PHE A 91 -2.36 3.21 -7.49
C PHE A 91 -2.96 1.82 -7.22
N ILE A 92 -2.34 1.04 -6.34
CA ILE A 92 -2.81 -0.31 -6.02
C ILE A 92 -4.21 -0.25 -5.40
N CYS A 93 -4.43 0.66 -4.45
CA CYS A 93 -5.75 0.84 -3.85
C CYS A 93 -6.79 1.20 -4.90
N LYS A 94 -6.43 2.07 -5.85
CA LYS A 94 -7.33 2.47 -6.91
C LYS A 94 -7.72 1.31 -7.81
N VAL A 95 -6.78 0.43 -8.13
CA VAL A 95 -7.07 -0.78 -8.93
C VAL A 95 -8.20 -1.58 -8.28
N PHE A 96 -8.07 -1.84 -6.98
CA PHE A 96 -9.09 -2.61 -6.26
C PHE A 96 -10.42 -1.86 -6.15
N ARG A 97 -10.39 -0.56 -5.89
CA ARG A 97 -11.62 0.23 -5.79
C ARG A 97 -12.38 0.28 -7.11
N GLN A 98 -11.68 0.42 -8.23
CA GLN A 98 -12.31 0.45 -9.54
C GLN A 98 -12.98 -0.88 -9.90
N LYS A 99 -12.42 -2.00 -9.45
CA LYS A 99 -12.99 -3.33 -9.71
C LYS A 99 -14.15 -3.66 -8.79
N VAL A 100 -14.15 -3.13 -7.58
CA VAL A 100 -15.18 -3.42 -6.59
C VAL A 100 -16.31 -2.39 -6.62
N GLY A 101 -15.99 -1.12 -6.91
CA GLY A 101 -16.93 -0.01 -6.85
C GLY A 101 -17.86 0.15 -8.05
N ASP A 102 -17.67 -0.60 -9.11
CA ASP A 102 -18.49 -0.48 -10.33
C ASP A 102 -19.76 -1.31 -10.25
#